data_bf3d0fbf5f81326dcd06644392fdbb3e
#
_entry.id   bf3d0fbf5f81326dcd06644392fdbb3e
#
_cell.length_a   1.000
_cell.length_b   1.000
_cell.length_c   1.000
_cell.angle_alpha   90.00
_cell.angle_beta   90.00
_cell.angle_gamma   90.00
#
_symmetry.space_group_name_H-M   'P 1'
#
loop_
_entity.id
_entity.type
_entity.pdbx_description
1 polymer ?
#
loop_
_entity_poly.entity_id
_entity_poly.type
_entity_poly.pdbx_seq_one_letter_code
_entity_poly.pdbx_strand_id
1 'polypeptide(L)'
;MLWIAGCTAVFAADSTPLVIGADEKSSGPAQNQQSDSRTSSSLEFTIYRSRIEPIFLKMRQGNVRCYDCHSVMNTRLRLQPLTAGDSTWSEEQSRQNFEVVSRLVTPNEPMKSRLLLHPLAPEAGGDPTHTGGKFWASQNDPEWQLIATWVGNTDSAATAPRRDSNDDGNRAGFASFRANVEPIFLKERPGHARCYGCHSEGNRAFHLGKLSAGSAVWTEEQSRLNFQNVLQLVTPGDPTSSRLLMHPLAPESGGEAFHSGGRQFASQNDPDFLKIAEWVKGLNLSDTTLANPSKVRIYVTNSAGNNVDVIDPATNKTVQTIDGIELPHGVVFSPDGSRVYISNESESILDVVDGSTGRILEKVPLGGHPNNLTITKDGKRVLVGIRENSGWLDVIDSATLKKTRSIPVSGPVHNVYVTPDGKYAVAGSIDAKNLTVVDLQSEQAVWSLDLRSGVRPMAFEANPDGSTKRIFAQLSGFNGFAVVDFAKHIEVERIKLPDKPGGYGVAEGRTGTPSHGIGVAPDNKSLWIASTAANAVFQYELPSLKLLGHVELPHVYPQGQKPSGSVPEWITFTPDGKVLYVSNSGDRSVSAIDTEKRQLVAIIPAGEVPKRINTMVVR
;
A
#
# COMPACT_ATOMS: atom_id res chain seq x y z
N MET A 1 -16.37 -45.69 -23.23
CA MET A 1 -16.96 -46.68 -22.31
C MET A 1 -17.23 -45.98 -21.00
N LEU A 2 -18.51 -45.89 -20.69
CA LEU A 2 -19.07 -45.39 -19.42
C LEU A 2 -18.56 -46.21 -18.23
N TRP A 3 -18.43 -45.59 -17.08
CA TRP A 3 -19.02 -46.12 -15.84
C TRP A 3 -19.28 -44.95 -14.86
N ILE A 4 -20.56 -44.86 -14.50
CA ILE A 4 -21.18 -44.05 -13.45
C ILE A 4 -21.40 -44.97 -12.26
N ALA A 5 -21.14 -44.50 -11.05
CA ALA A 5 -21.78 -44.89 -9.81
C ALA A 5 -21.38 -43.85 -8.76
N GLY A 6 -22.19 -43.09 -8.11
CA GLY A 6 -23.56 -43.25 -7.63
C GLY A 6 -23.56 -43.92 -6.25
N CYS A 7 -23.57 -43.11 -5.14
CA CYS A 7 -24.16 -43.56 -3.89
C CYS A 7 -24.65 -42.39 -3.05
N THR A 8 -25.88 -42.50 -2.76
CA THR A 8 -26.90 -41.77 -2.05
C THR A 8 -26.75 -41.81 -0.52
N ALA A 9 -27.15 -40.75 0.09
CA ALA A 9 -27.72 -40.41 1.38
C ALA A 9 -28.23 -41.51 2.32
N VAL A 10 -28.31 -41.22 3.62
CA VAL A 10 -29.48 -41.46 4.51
C VAL A 10 -29.33 -40.63 5.79
N PHE A 11 -30.27 -39.79 6.04
CA PHE A 11 -31.14 -39.35 7.13
C PHE A 11 -30.88 -39.92 8.55
N ALA A 12 -30.95 -39.06 9.55
CA ALA A 12 -32.00 -39.13 10.56
C ALA A 12 -32.02 -37.85 11.44
N ALA A 13 -33.25 -37.44 11.64
CA ALA A 13 -33.75 -36.34 12.43
C ALA A 13 -34.02 -36.77 13.86
N ASP A 14 -34.36 -35.76 14.61
CA ASP A 14 -35.21 -35.64 15.81
C ASP A 14 -34.48 -35.11 17.04
N SER A 15 -34.98 -34.22 17.84
CA SER A 15 -36.30 -33.62 18.08
C SER A 15 -36.14 -32.45 19.05
N THR A 16 -37.01 -31.47 18.87
CA THR A 16 -37.37 -30.36 19.79
C THR A 16 -38.12 -30.86 21.04
N PRO A 17 -38.63 -29.97 21.94
CA PRO A 17 -38.16 -28.71 22.56
C PRO A 17 -38.38 -28.72 24.12
N LEU A 18 -37.97 -27.68 24.81
CA LEU A 18 -38.62 -27.31 26.07
C LEU A 18 -38.61 -25.80 26.30
N VAL A 19 -39.81 -25.27 26.39
CA VAL A 19 -40.20 -23.92 26.79
C VAL A 19 -40.46 -23.93 28.29
N ILE A 20 -40.23 -22.83 29.00
CA ILE A 20 -40.89 -22.24 30.19
C ILE A 20 -39.89 -21.19 30.72
N GLY A 21 -40.15 -19.96 31.03
CA GLY A 21 -41.34 -19.17 31.26
C GLY A 21 -40.88 -17.84 31.89
N ALA A 22 -41.64 -16.89 31.66
CA ALA A 22 -41.87 -15.51 32.00
C ALA A 22 -41.29 -14.87 33.26
N ASP A 23 -41.13 -13.53 33.06
CA ASP A 23 -41.33 -12.40 33.99
C ASP A 23 -40.23 -12.05 35.01
N GLU A 24 -39.63 -10.87 34.85
CA GLU A 24 -40.03 -9.68 35.60
C GLU A 24 -39.25 -8.41 35.19
N LYS A 25 -39.95 -7.30 35.27
CA LYS A 25 -39.51 -5.93 34.98
C LYS A 25 -38.56 -5.40 36.03
N SER A 26 -37.52 -4.69 35.59
CA SER A 26 -37.04 -3.53 36.35
C SER A 26 -36.43 -2.46 35.45
N SER A 27 -36.89 -1.27 35.65
CA SER A 27 -36.62 -0.01 34.99
C SER A 27 -35.24 0.59 35.32
N GLY A 28 -34.58 1.19 34.35
CA GLY A 28 -33.68 2.32 34.44
C GLY A 28 -32.26 2.10 33.98
N PRO A 29 -31.44 3.12 33.71
CA PRO A 29 -31.74 4.36 33.00
C PRO A 29 -30.99 4.45 31.65
N ALA A 30 -31.38 5.43 30.86
CA ALA A 30 -30.86 5.76 29.56
C ALA A 30 -29.33 5.81 29.47
N GLN A 31 -28.74 4.96 28.64
CA GLN A 31 -27.36 5.10 28.20
C GLN A 31 -27.31 5.88 26.90
N ASN A 32 -26.60 7.00 26.99
CA ASN A 32 -26.16 7.84 25.91
C ASN A 32 -25.57 7.01 24.74
N GLN A 33 -26.22 7.02 23.61
CA GLN A 33 -25.61 6.62 22.34
C GLN A 33 -24.62 7.71 21.93
N GLN A 34 -23.35 7.48 22.18
CA GLN A 34 -22.27 8.18 21.53
C GLN A 34 -22.19 7.69 20.07
N SER A 35 -22.70 8.52 19.17
CA SER A 35 -22.50 8.38 17.73
C SER A 35 -21.03 8.68 17.40
N ASP A 36 -20.27 7.65 17.04
CA ASP A 36 -18.97 7.78 16.39
C ASP A 36 -19.16 8.43 15.01
N SER A 37 -18.95 9.74 14.93
CA SER A 37 -18.90 10.48 13.67
C SER A 37 -17.46 10.49 13.15
N ARG A 38 -17.07 9.46 12.41
CA ARG A 38 -15.94 9.55 11.49
C ARG A 38 -16.39 10.34 10.28
N THR A 39 -15.60 11.34 9.89
CA THR A 39 -15.77 12.21 8.73
C THR A 39 -16.16 11.44 7.49
N SER A 40 -17.44 11.45 7.17
CA SER A 40 -17.96 10.94 5.91
C SER A 40 -17.70 11.97 4.81
N SER A 41 -17.29 11.49 3.64
CA SER A 41 -17.49 12.14 2.36
C SER A 41 -18.88 12.77 2.31
N SER A 42 -19.01 13.91 1.65
CA SER A 42 -20.26 14.65 1.44
C SER A 42 -21.37 13.89 0.67
N LEU A 43 -21.18 12.60 0.39
CA LEU A 43 -22.13 11.72 -0.28
C LEU A 43 -23.20 11.19 0.70
N GLU A 44 -24.47 11.22 0.28
CA GLU A 44 -25.56 10.74 1.14
C GLU A 44 -25.77 9.22 1.07
N PHE A 45 -25.57 8.54 2.19
CA PHE A 45 -25.78 7.09 2.32
C PHE A 45 -27.21 6.66 2.03
N THR A 46 -28.21 7.46 2.41
CA THR A 46 -29.63 7.11 2.17
C THR A 46 -29.96 7.04 0.68
N ILE A 47 -29.43 7.97 -0.12
CA ILE A 47 -29.59 7.96 -1.58
C ILE A 47 -28.81 6.79 -2.19
N TYR A 48 -27.59 6.56 -1.73
CA TYR A 48 -26.79 5.42 -2.15
C TYR A 48 -27.57 4.12 -1.97
N ARG A 49 -28.02 3.81 -0.76
CA ARG A 49 -28.72 2.56 -0.43
C ARG A 49 -29.99 2.36 -1.22
N SER A 50 -30.78 3.44 -1.39
CA SER A 50 -32.10 3.32 -2.03
C SER A 50 -32.05 3.36 -3.56
N ARG A 51 -31.06 4.01 -4.17
CA ARG A 51 -31.02 4.27 -5.61
C ARG A 51 -29.78 3.76 -6.33
N ILE A 52 -28.61 3.81 -5.71
CA ILE A 52 -27.34 3.46 -6.35
C ILE A 52 -27.02 1.98 -6.15
N GLU A 53 -27.12 1.49 -4.93
CA GLU A 53 -26.78 0.12 -4.58
C GLU A 53 -27.58 -0.94 -5.39
N PRO A 54 -28.89 -0.76 -5.67
CA PRO A 54 -29.66 -1.71 -6.49
C PRO A 54 -29.10 -1.88 -7.91
N ILE A 55 -28.39 -0.90 -8.45
CA ILE A 55 -27.77 -0.97 -9.78
C ILE A 55 -26.75 -2.11 -9.85
N PHE A 56 -26.02 -2.37 -8.77
CA PHE A 56 -25.01 -3.42 -8.71
C PHE A 56 -25.59 -4.85 -8.70
N LEU A 57 -26.84 -4.99 -8.29
CA LEU A 57 -27.56 -6.27 -8.26
C LEU A 57 -28.43 -6.49 -9.50
N LYS A 58 -28.59 -5.49 -10.36
CA LYS A 58 -29.45 -5.56 -11.55
C LYS A 58 -28.84 -6.50 -12.59
N MET A 59 -29.66 -7.49 -13.02
CA MET A 59 -29.29 -8.39 -14.10
C MET A 59 -29.31 -7.66 -15.44
N ARG A 60 -28.28 -7.86 -16.26
CA ARG A 60 -28.12 -7.22 -17.58
C ARG A 60 -28.12 -8.25 -18.71
N GLN A 61 -28.13 -7.79 -19.96
CA GLN A 61 -27.99 -8.68 -21.13
C GLN A 61 -26.71 -9.51 -20.99
N GLY A 62 -26.81 -10.82 -21.19
CA GLY A 62 -25.73 -11.76 -20.97
C GLY A 62 -25.70 -12.40 -19.57
N ASN A 63 -26.74 -12.17 -18.74
CA ASN A 63 -26.88 -12.73 -17.39
C ASN A 63 -25.73 -12.37 -16.42
N VAL A 64 -25.19 -11.15 -16.49
CA VAL A 64 -24.10 -10.67 -15.63
C VAL A 64 -24.56 -9.45 -14.84
N ARG A 65 -24.26 -9.43 -13.55
CA ARG A 65 -24.42 -8.28 -12.64
C ARG A 65 -23.04 -7.75 -12.25
N CYS A 66 -22.93 -6.49 -11.86
CA CYS A 66 -21.70 -5.97 -11.24
C CYS A 66 -21.29 -6.85 -10.05
N TYR A 67 -22.28 -7.25 -9.25
CA TYR A 67 -22.11 -8.13 -8.10
C TYR A 67 -21.37 -9.43 -8.42
N ASP A 68 -21.66 -10.09 -9.54
CA ASP A 68 -21.14 -11.43 -9.84
C ASP A 68 -19.60 -11.46 -9.96
N CYS A 69 -19.03 -10.40 -10.48
CA CYS A 69 -17.57 -10.24 -10.52
C CYS A 69 -17.05 -9.56 -9.24
N HIS A 70 -17.70 -8.50 -8.79
CA HIS A 70 -17.19 -7.62 -7.74
C HIS A 70 -17.41 -8.15 -6.30
N SER A 71 -18.15 -9.23 -6.10
CA SER A 71 -18.24 -9.91 -4.80
C SER A 71 -17.18 -11.00 -4.60
N VAL A 72 -16.62 -11.55 -5.70
CA VAL A 72 -15.69 -12.68 -5.64
C VAL A 72 -14.28 -12.35 -6.12
N MET A 73 -14.16 -11.44 -7.09
CA MET A 73 -12.86 -11.04 -7.63
C MET A 73 -12.20 -9.97 -6.75
N ASN A 74 -10.88 -9.97 -6.75
CA ASN A 74 -10.09 -8.94 -6.05
C ASN A 74 -10.05 -7.66 -6.90
N THR A 75 -11.11 -6.87 -6.84
CA THR A 75 -11.27 -5.61 -7.60
C THR A 75 -11.47 -4.44 -6.66
N ARG A 76 -11.26 -3.20 -7.13
CA ARG A 76 -11.51 -1.98 -6.35
C ARG A 76 -12.95 -1.83 -5.87
N LEU A 77 -13.91 -2.17 -6.73
CA LEU A 77 -15.31 -2.26 -6.35
C LEU A 77 -15.54 -3.64 -5.73
N ARG A 78 -15.08 -3.85 -4.51
CA ARG A 78 -15.31 -5.10 -3.80
C ARG A 78 -16.58 -5.01 -2.97
N LEU A 79 -17.65 -5.57 -3.52
CA LEU A 79 -18.95 -5.62 -2.85
C LEU A 79 -19.00 -6.78 -1.85
N GLN A 80 -19.71 -6.58 -0.75
CA GLN A 80 -19.95 -7.63 0.23
C GLN A 80 -20.71 -8.81 -0.40
N PRO A 81 -20.37 -10.06 -0.07
CA PRO A 81 -21.17 -11.20 -0.51
C PRO A 81 -22.57 -11.13 0.12
N LEU A 82 -23.60 -11.44 -0.67
CA LEU A 82 -24.96 -11.59 -0.15
C LEU A 82 -25.02 -12.78 0.82
N THR A 83 -25.79 -12.63 1.88
CA THR A 83 -26.10 -13.75 2.78
C THR A 83 -26.91 -14.80 2.00
N ALA A 84 -26.65 -16.07 2.27
CA ALA A 84 -27.32 -17.16 1.56
C ALA A 84 -28.85 -17.05 1.71
N GLY A 85 -29.56 -16.90 0.59
CA GLY A 85 -31.01 -16.73 0.52
C GLY A 85 -31.48 -15.28 0.41
N ASP A 86 -30.60 -14.30 0.59
CA ASP A 86 -30.96 -12.90 0.49
C ASP A 86 -30.80 -12.38 -0.95
N SER A 87 -31.70 -11.48 -1.35
CA SER A 87 -31.67 -10.80 -2.66
C SER A 87 -31.09 -9.38 -2.57
N THR A 88 -30.83 -8.88 -1.36
CA THR A 88 -30.31 -7.53 -1.06
C THR A 88 -29.37 -7.59 0.12
N TRP A 89 -28.51 -6.59 0.27
CA TRP A 89 -27.59 -6.47 1.41
C TRP A 89 -28.31 -6.00 2.67
N SER A 90 -27.82 -6.48 3.82
CA SER A 90 -28.16 -5.91 5.13
C SER A 90 -27.69 -4.45 5.23
N GLU A 91 -28.17 -3.70 6.24
CA GLU A 91 -27.73 -2.32 6.42
C GLU A 91 -26.23 -2.23 6.70
N GLU A 92 -25.68 -3.13 7.47
CA GLU A 92 -24.24 -3.18 7.76
C GLU A 92 -23.42 -3.46 6.49
N GLN A 93 -23.84 -4.43 5.68
CA GLN A 93 -23.20 -4.71 4.39
C GLN A 93 -23.33 -3.53 3.42
N SER A 94 -24.48 -2.84 3.39
CA SER A 94 -24.69 -1.64 2.58
C SER A 94 -23.78 -0.48 3.01
N ARG A 95 -23.50 -0.31 4.31
CA ARG A 95 -22.54 0.69 4.81
C ARG A 95 -21.12 0.37 4.36
N GLN A 96 -20.71 -0.88 4.44
CA GLN A 96 -19.41 -1.33 3.97
C GLN A 96 -19.27 -1.16 2.45
N ASN A 97 -20.31 -1.49 1.69
CA ASN A 97 -20.36 -1.25 0.24
C ASN A 97 -20.30 0.24 -0.08
N PHE A 98 -21.00 1.09 0.69
CA PHE A 98 -20.98 2.53 0.53
C PHE A 98 -19.56 3.12 0.73
N GLU A 99 -18.83 2.66 1.73
CA GLU A 99 -17.44 3.07 1.94
C GLU A 99 -16.54 2.70 0.74
N VAL A 100 -16.69 1.50 0.19
CA VAL A 100 -15.94 1.04 -0.98
C VAL A 100 -16.31 1.89 -2.21
N VAL A 101 -17.60 2.09 -2.45
CA VAL A 101 -18.11 2.86 -3.59
C VAL A 101 -17.71 4.32 -3.50
N SER A 102 -17.74 4.92 -2.31
CA SER A 102 -17.36 6.32 -2.08
C SER A 102 -15.90 6.60 -2.44
N ARG A 103 -15.01 5.62 -2.29
CA ARG A 103 -13.59 5.74 -2.69
C ARG A 103 -13.38 5.76 -4.21
N LEU A 104 -14.37 5.34 -4.98
CA LEU A 104 -14.34 5.34 -6.45
C LEU A 104 -15.02 6.58 -7.05
N VAL A 105 -15.38 7.52 -6.20
CA VAL A 105 -16.09 8.74 -6.55
C VAL A 105 -15.20 9.95 -6.25
N THR A 106 -15.10 10.85 -7.21
CA THR A 106 -14.57 12.20 -6.99
C THR A 106 -15.76 13.14 -6.79
N PRO A 107 -15.99 13.63 -5.56
CA PRO A 107 -17.13 14.51 -5.27
C PRO A 107 -17.24 15.69 -6.23
N ASN A 108 -18.45 15.99 -6.69
CA ASN A 108 -18.76 17.04 -7.67
C ASN A 108 -18.12 16.89 -9.06
N GLU A 109 -17.41 15.78 -9.33
CA GLU A 109 -16.75 15.55 -10.60
C GLU A 109 -17.09 14.16 -11.18
N PRO A 110 -18.30 13.98 -11.75
CA PRO A 110 -18.71 12.70 -12.32
C PRO A 110 -17.73 12.14 -13.36
N MET A 111 -17.16 13.01 -14.20
CA MET A 111 -16.21 12.65 -15.26
C MET A 111 -14.78 12.42 -14.76
N LYS A 112 -14.55 12.46 -13.45
CA LYS A 112 -13.30 12.00 -12.81
C LYS A 112 -13.58 10.85 -11.84
N SER A 113 -14.84 10.46 -11.70
CA SER A 113 -15.25 9.37 -10.82
C SER A 113 -15.09 8.03 -11.51
N ARG A 114 -14.17 7.22 -11.02
CA ARG A 114 -13.87 5.91 -11.61
C ARG A 114 -15.09 4.98 -11.63
N LEU A 115 -15.95 5.08 -10.63
CA LEU A 115 -17.22 4.35 -10.59
C LEU A 115 -18.04 4.55 -11.87
N LEU A 116 -17.95 5.72 -12.48
CA LEU A 116 -18.68 6.11 -13.69
C LEU A 116 -17.87 5.85 -14.97
N LEU A 117 -16.56 6.09 -14.93
CA LEU A 117 -15.72 6.00 -16.13
C LEU A 117 -15.35 4.58 -16.48
N HIS A 118 -15.06 3.74 -15.47
CA HIS A 118 -14.51 2.40 -15.73
C HIS A 118 -15.49 1.47 -16.47
N PRO A 119 -16.78 1.41 -16.13
CA PRO A 119 -17.77 0.63 -16.89
C PRO A 119 -18.43 1.36 -18.08
N LEU A 120 -18.05 2.61 -18.36
CA LEU A 120 -18.54 3.38 -19.51
C LEU A 120 -17.81 2.98 -20.79
N ALA A 121 -18.52 3.00 -21.92
CA ALA A 121 -17.92 2.73 -23.23
C ALA A 121 -16.79 3.75 -23.55
N PRO A 122 -15.62 3.31 -24.08
CA PRO A 122 -14.52 4.21 -24.43
C PRO A 122 -14.94 5.30 -25.41
N GLU A 123 -15.82 4.99 -26.35
CA GLU A 123 -16.36 5.94 -27.32
C GLU A 123 -17.21 7.04 -26.68
N ALA A 124 -17.68 6.81 -25.44
CA ALA A 124 -18.40 7.78 -24.63
C ALA A 124 -17.52 8.50 -23.59
N GLY A 125 -16.21 8.28 -23.65
CA GLY A 125 -15.23 8.84 -22.73
C GLY A 125 -14.88 7.94 -21.53
N GLY A 126 -15.22 6.65 -21.61
CA GLY A 126 -14.93 5.67 -20.58
C GLY A 126 -13.52 5.06 -20.71
N ASP A 127 -13.18 4.25 -19.70
CA ASP A 127 -11.92 3.52 -19.61
C ASP A 127 -11.93 2.28 -20.53
N PRO A 128 -10.93 2.07 -21.40
CA PRO A 128 -10.87 0.92 -22.29
C PRO A 128 -10.59 -0.42 -21.58
N THR A 129 -10.18 -0.40 -20.31
CA THR A 129 -9.60 -1.56 -19.61
C THR A 129 -10.58 -2.35 -18.71
N HIS A 130 -11.89 -2.08 -18.76
CA HIS A 130 -12.85 -2.82 -17.94
C HIS A 130 -13.09 -4.23 -18.49
N THR A 131 -12.50 -5.23 -17.87
CA THR A 131 -12.58 -6.65 -18.26
C THR A 131 -13.99 -7.25 -18.16
N GLY A 132 -14.87 -6.65 -17.34
CA GLY A 132 -16.30 -7.01 -17.23
C GLY A 132 -17.18 -6.53 -18.39
N GLY A 133 -16.59 -5.83 -19.37
CA GLY A 133 -17.32 -5.27 -20.51
C GLY A 133 -17.88 -3.87 -20.25
N LYS A 134 -18.55 -3.32 -21.27
CA LYS A 134 -19.15 -1.99 -21.24
C LYS A 134 -20.56 -2.09 -20.66
N PHE A 135 -20.79 -1.50 -19.48
CA PHE A 135 -22.10 -1.50 -18.85
C PHE A 135 -23.00 -0.36 -19.34
N TRP A 136 -22.40 0.79 -19.67
CA TRP A 136 -23.11 1.95 -20.20
C TRP A 136 -22.54 2.34 -21.55
N ALA A 137 -23.41 2.35 -22.56
CA ALA A 137 -23.03 2.70 -23.93
C ALA A 137 -22.77 4.21 -24.09
N SER A 138 -23.37 5.04 -23.24
CA SER A 138 -23.20 6.50 -23.26
C SER A 138 -23.47 7.09 -21.87
N GLN A 139 -23.02 8.34 -21.68
CA GLN A 139 -23.32 9.12 -20.49
C GLN A 139 -24.82 9.46 -20.35
N ASN A 140 -25.63 9.27 -21.40
CA ASN A 140 -27.10 9.45 -21.38
C ASN A 140 -27.84 8.24 -20.81
N ASP A 141 -27.14 7.16 -20.44
CA ASP A 141 -27.76 6.02 -19.78
C ASP A 141 -28.40 6.47 -18.45
N PRO A 142 -29.68 6.10 -18.18
CA PRO A 142 -30.38 6.54 -16.97
C PRO A 142 -29.68 6.15 -15.65
N GLU A 143 -28.99 5.00 -15.60
CA GLU A 143 -28.27 4.58 -14.41
C GLU A 143 -26.96 5.36 -14.25
N TRP A 144 -26.27 5.60 -15.37
CA TRP A 144 -25.09 6.49 -15.37
C TRP A 144 -25.45 7.87 -14.86
N GLN A 145 -26.55 8.47 -15.38
CA GLN A 145 -27.04 9.79 -14.96
C GLN A 145 -27.48 9.82 -13.49
N LEU A 146 -28.05 8.72 -12.99
CA LEU A 146 -28.46 8.62 -11.59
C LEU A 146 -27.22 8.65 -10.66
N ILE A 147 -26.18 7.90 -11.00
CA ILE A 147 -24.93 7.90 -10.24
C ILE A 147 -24.23 9.26 -10.40
N ALA A 148 -24.21 9.83 -11.61
CA ALA A 148 -23.59 11.14 -11.86
C ALA A 148 -24.26 12.27 -11.05
N THR A 149 -25.60 12.23 -10.93
CA THR A 149 -26.35 13.17 -10.11
C THR A 149 -26.04 12.99 -8.62
N TRP A 150 -25.95 11.77 -8.14
CA TRP A 150 -25.55 11.49 -6.76
C TRP A 150 -24.12 11.98 -6.46
N VAL A 151 -23.18 11.77 -7.39
CA VAL A 151 -21.81 12.28 -7.31
C VAL A 151 -21.75 13.80 -7.33
N GLY A 152 -22.62 14.47 -8.11
CA GLY A 152 -22.65 15.92 -8.28
C GLY A 152 -23.38 16.69 -7.16
N ASN A 153 -24.13 16.03 -6.28
CA ASN A 153 -24.95 16.68 -5.24
C ASN A 153 -24.28 16.63 -3.86
N THR A 154 -23.04 17.07 -3.75
CA THR A 154 -22.28 17.03 -2.49
C THR A 154 -22.35 18.34 -1.67
N ASP A 155 -23.18 19.31 -2.06
CA ASP A 155 -23.32 20.59 -1.38
C ASP A 155 -24.57 20.62 -0.50
N SER A 156 -24.51 20.08 0.71
CA SER A 156 -25.39 20.54 1.80
C SER A 156 -24.96 19.96 3.15
N ALA A 157 -24.41 20.80 3.97
CA ALA A 157 -24.14 20.66 5.40
C ALA A 157 -22.67 20.45 5.80
N ALA A 158 -21.93 21.52 5.90
CA ALA A 158 -20.81 21.59 6.84
C ALA A 158 -20.61 23.02 7.34
N THR A 159 -21.15 23.32 8.49
CA THR A 159 -20.71 24.45 9.33
C THR A 159 -20.55 23.95 10.75
N ALA A 160 -19.32 23.82 11.21
CA ALA A 160 -18.76 24.29 12.47
C ALA A 160 -17.45 23.57 12.82
N PRO A 161 -16.41 24.27 13.27
CA PRO A 161 -15.10 23.69 13.54
C PRO A 161 -15.08 23.06 14.94
N ARG A 162 -14.60 21.81 15.04
CA ARG A 162 -14.22 21.19 16.32
C ARG A 162 -12.75 21.46 16.61
N ARG A 163 -12.50 21.93 17.81
CA ARG A 163 -11.19 22.11 18.40
C ARG A 163 -10.69 20.74 18.90
N ASP A 164 -9.54 20.30 18.40
CA ASP A 164 -8.78 19.22 19.01
C ASP A 164 -7.63 19.80 19.82
N SER A 165 -7.65 19.45 21.09
CA SER A 165 -6.63 19.79 22.08
C SER A 165 -5.47 18.81 21.97
N ASN A 166 -4.36 19.21 21.32
CA ASN A 166 -3.00 18.75 21.53
C ASN A 166 -2.04 19.32 20.46
N ASP A 167 -2.08 20.64 20.21
CA ASP A 167 -1.26 21.25 19.15
C ASP A 167 -0.69 22.62 19.56
N ASP A 168 -0.16 22.75 20.78
CA ASP A 168 0.39 24.05 21.21
C ASP A 168 1.80 24.35 20.65
N GLY A 169 2.59 23.34 20.27
CA GLY A 169 3.91 23.53 19.65
C GLY A 169 3.84 23.90 18.16
N ASN A 170 2.93 23.29 17.41
CA ASN A 170 2.76 23.53 15.98
C ASN A 170 2.02 24.86 15.68
N ARG A 171 1.32 25.42 16.67
CA ARG A 171 0.62 26.70 16.54
C ARG A 171 1.55 27.89 16.35
N ALA A 172 2.68 27.96 17.06
CA ALA A 172 3.58 29.10 16.98
C ALA A 172 4.32 29.12 15.63
N GLY A 173 4.83 27.98 15.16
CA GLY A 173 5.46 27.86 13.84
C GLY A 173 4.52 28.16 12.69
N PHE A 174 3.27 27.66 12.74
CA PHE A 174 2.24 27.92 11.74
C PHE A 174 1.75 29.38 11.77
N ALA A 175 1.51 29.95 12.95
CA ALA A 175 1.09 31.35 13.06
C ALA A 175 2.16 32.29 12.50
N SER A 176 3.44 32.06 12.80
CA SER A 176 4.56 32.80 12.27
C SER A 176 4.74 32.59 10.76
N PHE A 177 4.56 31.38 10.24
CA PHE A 177 4.55 31.10 8.81
C PHE A 177 3.49 31.93 8.08
N ARG A 178 2.26 31.87 8.56
CA ARG A 178 1.12 32.58 7.93
C ARG A 178 1.28 34.09 7.96
N ALA A 179 1.86 34.63 9.02
CA ALA A 179 2.06 36.06 9.16
C ALA A 179 3.26 36.59 8.36
N ASN A 180 4.37 35.85 8.31
CA ASN A 180 5.67 36.37 7.87
C ASN A 180 6.19 35.72 6.58
N VAL A 181 5.88 34.44 6.31
CA VAL A 181 6.44 33.68 5.19
C VAL A 181 5.45 33.56 4.04
N GLU A 182 4.23 33.13 4.30
CA GLU A 182 3.22 32.88 3.27
C GLU A 182 2.93 34.10 2.38
N PRO A 183 2.86 35.35 2.89
CA PRO A 183 2.65 36.54 2.05
C PRO A 183 3.78 36.75 1.03
N ILE A 184 4.99 36.28 1.30
CA ILE A 184 6.15 36.42 0.40
C ILE A 184 5.90 35.65 -0.90
N PHE A 185 5.18 34.54 -0.85
CA PHE A 185 4.88 33.71 -2.04
C PHE A 185 3.90 34.37 -3.00
N LEU A 186 3.09 35.30 -2.51
CA LEU A 186 2.12 36.08 -3.30
C LEU A 186 2.70 37.41 -3.79
N LYS A 187 3.85 37.85 -3.25
CA LYS A 187 4.45 39.13 -3.53
C LYS A 187 4.98 39.19 -4.97
N GLU A 188 4.65 40.30 -5.69
CA GLU A 188 5.28 40.61 -6.97
C GLU A 188 6.68 41.16 -6.77
N ARG A 189 7.61 40.70 -7.59
CA ARG A 189 9.00 41.19 -7.61
C ARG A 189 9.34 41.72 -8.99
N PRO A 190 9.97 42.91 -9.10
CA PRO A 190 10.34 43.46 -10.40
C PRO A 190 11.20 42.49 -11.21
N GLY A 191 10.76 42.18 -12.41
CA GLY A 191 11.48 41.24 -13.33
C GLY A 191 11.36 39.77 -13.01
N HIS A 192 10.54 39.37 -12.03
CA HIS A 192 10.36 37.96 -11.63
C HIS A 192 8.87 37.60 -11.52
N ALA A 193 8.55 36.36 -11.89
CA ALA A 193 7.23 35.80 -11.58
C ALA A 193 7.07 35.61 -10.06
N ARG A 194 5.84 35.79 -9.55
CA ARG A 194 5.52 35.43 -8.16
C ARG A 194 5.79 33.94 -7.94
N CYS A 195 6.26 33.55 -6.75
CA CYS A 195 6.39 32.14 -6.37
C CYS A 195 5.09 31.38 -6.67
N TYR A 196 3.96 31.95 -6.24
CA TYR A 196 2.62 31.44 -6.51
C TYR A 196 2.36 31.12 -7.98
N GLY A 197 2.74 31.97 -8.92
CA GLY A 197 2.45 31.79 -10.34
C GLY A 197 3.03 30.49 -10.93
N CYS A 198 4.21 30.10 -10.46
CA CYS A 198 4.84 28.87 -10.90
C CYS A 198 4.55 27.67 -9.98
N HIS A 199 4.34 27.91 -8.69
CA HIS A 199 4.22 26.85 -7.70
C HIS A 199 2.77 26.48 -7.34
N SER A 200 1.76 27.20 -7.84
CA SER A 200 0.35 26.81 -7.77
C SER A 200 -0.08 25.94 -8.95
N GLU A 201 0.77 25.83 -9.99
CA GLU A 201 0.50 25.03 -11.18
C GLU A 201 1.57 23.98 -11.41
N GLY A 202 1.14 22.82 -11.88
CA GLY A 202 2.05 21.71 -12.19
C GLY A 202 2.55 20.95 -10.96
N ASN A 203 3.27 19.87 -11.24
CA ASN A 203 3.72 18.85 -10.30
C ASN A 203 5.16 19.15 -9.84
N ARG A 204 5.34 20.11 -8.92
CA ARG A 204 6.66 20.55 -8.42
C ARG A 204 6.85 20.19 -6.96
N ALA A 205 8.09 19.96 -6.55
CA ALA A 205 8.43 19.65 -5.15
C ALA A 205 7.98 20.75 -4.17
N PHE A 206 8.00 22.02 -4.59
CA PHE A 206 7.37 23.11 -3.89
C PHE A 206 5.99 23.37 -4.54
N HIS A 207 4.93 23.00 -3.86
CA HIS A 207 3.56 23.18 -4.33
C HIS A 207 2.76 24.06 -3.36
N LEU A 208 2.07 25.07 -3.92
CA LEU A 208 1.18 25.98 -3.19
C LEU A 208 -0.26 25.75 -3.64
N GLY A 209 -1.19 25.71 -2.70
CA GLY A 209 -2.62 25.59 -2.99
C GLY A 209 -3.10 26.73 -3.90
N LYS A 210 -4.02 26.43 -4.84
CA LYS A 210 -4.65 27.48 -5.67
C LYS A 210 -5.51 28.38 -4.81
N LEU A 211 -5.40 29.70 -5.03
CA LEU A 211 -6.28 30.67 -4.39
C LEU A 211 -7.74 30.42 -4.82
N SER A 212 -8.66 30.56 -3.89
CA SER A 212 -10.09 30.55 -4.19
C SER A 212 -10.46 31.69 -5.14
N ALA A 213 -11.42 31.47 -6.02
CA ALA A 213 -11.84 32.47 -7.00
C ALA A 213 -12.20 33.82 -6.31
N GLY A 214 -11.53 34.89 -6.72
CA GLY A 214 -11.72 36.24 -6.15
C GLY A 214 -10.99 36.48 -4.82
N SER A 215 -10.23 35.56 -4.30
CA SER A 215 -9.43 35.72 -3.07
C SER A 215 -8.01 36.16 -3.37
N ALA A 216 -7.51 37.14 -2.58
CA ALA A 216 -6.11 37.57 -2.63
C ALA A 216 -5.21 36.83 -1.63
N VAL A 217 -5.78 36.01 -0.77
CA VAL A 217 -5.07 35.24 0.28
C VAL A 217 -5.66 33.84 0.40
N TRP A 218 -4.87 32.91 0.92
CA TRP A 218 -5.34 31.56 1.19
C TRP A 218 -6.26 31.49 2.42
N THR A 219 -7.20 30.55 2.39
CA THR A 219 -7.96 30.17 3.58
C THR A 219 -7.02 29.53 4.61
N GLU A 220 -7.47 29.40 5.86
CA GLU A 220 -6.65 28.76 6.89
C GLU A 220 -6.31 27.31 6.54
N GLU A 221 -7.25 26.58 5.97
CA GLU A 221 -7.01 25.19 5.53
C GLU A 221 -5.97 25.12 4.41
N GLN A 222 -6.08 26.00 3.40
CA GLN A 222 -5.07 26.11 2.34
C GLN A 222 -3.71 26.52 2.88
N SER A 223 -3.66 27.44 3.85
CA SER A 223 -2.43 27.86 4.52
C SER A 223 -1.79 26.72 5.32
N ARG A 224 -2.58 25.85 5.95
CA ARG A 224 -2.08 24.65 6.64
C ARG A 224 -1.44 23.65 5.67
N LEU A 225 -2.06 23.42 4.52
CA LEU A 225 -1.48 22.58 3.46
C LEU A 225 -0.20 23.20 2.90
N ASN A 226 -0.19 24.52 2.64
CA ASN A 226 1.00 25.24 2.21
C ASN A 226 2.13 25.14 3.25
N PHE A 227 1.80 25.27 4.53
CA PHE A 227 2.75 25.15 5.62
C PHE A 227 3.38 23.74 5.65
N GLN A 228 2.59 22.69 5.52
CA GLN A 228 3.09 21.30 5.46
C GLN A 228 4.02 21.08 4.26
N ASN A 229 3.65 21.60 3.08
CA ASN A 229 4.48 21.50 1.87
C ASN A 229 5.80 22.28 2.01
N VAL A 230 5.76 23.43 2.65
CA VAL A 230 6.94 24.28 2.88
C VAL A 230 7.89 23.68 3.92
N LEU A 231 7.35 23.04 4.97
CA LEU A 231 8.18 22.35 5.98
C LEU A 231 9.08 21.26 5.38
N GLN A 232 8.66 20.64 4.27
CA GLN A 232 9.48 19.62 3.59
C GLN A 232 10.72 20.21 2.88
N LEU A 233 10.76 21.52 2.71
CA LEU A 233 11.84 22.23 2.02
C LEU A 233 12.74 23.00 2.98
N VAL A 234 12.54 22.86 4.29
CA VAL A 234 13.32 23.54 5.30
C VAL A 234 14.02 22.55 6.23
N THR A 235 15.23 22.90 6.63
CA THR A 235 15.93 22.25 7.73
C THR A 235 15.75 23.14 8.97
N PRO A 236 14.92 22.74 9.96
CA PRO A 236 14.64 23.55 11.13
C PRO A 236 15.93 23.98 11.85
N GLY A 237 16.00 25.25 12.20
CA GLY A 237 17.19 25.84 12.81
C GLY A 237 18.32 26.18 11.84
N ASP A 238 18.32 25.66 10.61
CA ASP A 238 19.39 25.88 9.62
C ASP A 238 18.86 26.44 8.28
N PRO A 239 18.85 27.75 8.11
CA PRO A 239 18.47 28.40 6.85
C PRO A 239 19.37 28.04 5.67
N THR A 240 20.67 27.77 5.92
CA THR A 240 21.66 27.54 4.87
C THR A 240 21.60 26.14 4.29
N SER A 241 20.97 25.20 4.98
CA SER A 241 20.62 23.86 4.47
C SER A 241 19.17 23.76 4.02
N SER A 242 18.41 24.86 4.06
CA SER A 242 16.98 24.88 3.70
C SER A 242 16.79 25.17 2.23
N ARG A 243 16.30 24.20 1.48
CA ARG A 243 16.10 24.30 0.04
C ARG A 243 15.10 25.40 -0.35
N LEU A 244 14.14 25.70 0.51
CA LEU A 244 13.22 26.83 0.35
C LEU A 244 13.95 28.17 0.14
N LEU A 245 15.09 28.34 0.77
CA LEU A 245 15.93 29.53 0.72
C LEU A 245 17.02 29.42 -0.35
N MET A 246 17.72 28.27 -0.39
CA MET A 246 18.91 28.11 -1.22
C MET A 246 18.57 27.94 -2.70
N HIS A 247 17.43 27.32 -3.03
CA HIS A 247 17.06 27.07 -4.42
C HIS A 247 16.71 28.34 -5.21
N PRO A 248 15.94 29.31 -4.67
CA PRO A 248 15.67 30.60 -5.34
C PRO A 248 16.73 31.67 -5.12
N LEU A 249 17.80 31.42 -4.36
CA LEU A 249 18.90 32.36 -4.13
C LEU A 249 19.86 32.39 -5.33
N ALA A 250 20.40 33.56 -5.61
CA ALA A 250 21.41 33.72 -6.66
C ALA A 250 22.67 32.88 -6.36
N PRO A 251 23.23 32.13 -7.35
CA PRO A 251 24.40 31.28 -7.16
C PRO A 251 25.63 32.04 -6.64
N GLU A 252 25.82 33.27 -7.07
CA GLU A 252 26.91 34.16 -6.60
C GLU A 252 26.75 34.52 -5.12
N SER A 253 25.60 34.31 -4.53
CA SER A 253 25.31 34.52 -3.09
C SER A 253 25.21 33.20 -2.32
N GLY A 254 25.63 32.09 -2.93
CA GLY A 254 25.62 30.73 -2.33
C GLY A 254 24.39 29.91 -2.65
N GLY A 255 23.52 30.35 -3.58
CA GLY A 255 22.33 29.60 -4.00
C GLY A 255 22.65 28.46 -4.96
N GLU A 256 21.62 27.66 -5.25
CA GLU A 256 21.72 26.57 -6.24
C GLU A 256 21.83 27.14 -7.68
N ALA A 257 22.59 26.46 -8.53
CA ALA A 257 22.87 26.92 -9.90
C ALA A 257 21.63 27.00 -10.80
N PHE A 258 20.57 26.27 -10.46
CA PHE A 258 19.41 26.13 -11.35
C PHE A 258 18.08 26.31 -10.60
N HIS A 259 17.37 27.39 -10.94
CA HIS A 259 15.97 27.61 -10.55
C HIS A 259 15.20 28.14 -11.78
N SER A 260 14.31 27.35 -12.36
CA SER A 260 13.61 27.69 -13.61
C SER A 260 12.71 28.93 -13.51
N GLY A 261 12.31 29.35 -12.28
CA GLY A 261 11.56 30.58 -11.99
C GLY A 261 12.45 31.83 -11.86
N GLY A 262 13.76 31.72 -12.14
CA GLY A 262 14.73 32.80 -11.96
C GLY A 262 15.18 32.95 -10.49
N ARG A 263 16.08 33.89 -10.28
CA ARG A 263 16.69 34.19 -8.98
C ARG A 263 15.77 35.12 -8.20
N GLN A 264 15.01 34.59 -7.26
CA GLN A 264 14.05 35.38 -6.47
C GLN A 264 14.75 36.26 -5.43
N PHE A 265 15.91 35.82 -4.92
CA PHE A 265 16.74 36.54 -3.95
C PHE A 265 18.12 36.82 -4.54
N ALA A 266 18.47 38.09 -4.72
CA ALA A 266 19.78 38.47 -5.24
C ALA A 266 20.91 38.23 -4.22
N SER A 267 20.60 38.26 -2.92
CA SER A 267 21.56 37.99 -1.84
C SER A 267 20.84 37.49 -0.60
N GLN A 268 21.61 36.93 0.34
CA GLN A 268 21.12 36.54 1.66
C GLN A 268 20.66 37.74 2.53
N ASN A 269 20.98 38.97 2.11
CA ASN A 269 20.55 40.21 2.77
C ASN A 269 19.17 40.71 2.23
N ASP A 270 18.54 40.01 1.28
CA ASP A 270 17.20 40.34 0.82
C ASP A 270 16.23 40.30 2.01
N PRO A 271 15.39 41.36 2.22
CA PRO A 271 14.49 41.42 3.38
C PRO A 271 13.53 40.24 3.50
N ASP A 272 13.07 39.67 2.36
CA ASP A 272 12.16 38.54 2.37
C ASP A 272 12.94 37.22 2.61
N PHE A 273 14.18 37.12 2.10
CA PHE A 273 15.09 36.02 2.46
C PHE A 273 15.33 35.98 3.98
N LEU A 274 15.65 37.13 4.57
CA LEU A 274 15.89 37.25 6.02
C LEU A 274 14.65 36.86 6.84
N LYS A 275 13.44 37.26 6.43
CA LYS A 275 12.20 36.84 7.11
C LYS A 275 11.98 35.34 7.09
N ILE A 276 12.20 34.70 5.94
CA ILE A 276 12.11 33.23 5.84
C ILE A 276 13.21 32.58 6.67
N ALA A 277 14.44 33.11 6.62
CA ALA A 277 15.56 32.59 7.38
C ALA A 277 15.35 32.69 8.91
N GLU A 278 14.77 33.81 9.37
CA GLU A 278 14.41 34.01 10.78
C GLU A 278 13.32 33.01 11.22
N TRP A 279 12.29 32.82 10.39
CA TRP A 279 11.28 31.81 10.64
C TRP A 279 11.88 30.41 10.72
N VAL A 280 12.74 30.03 9.76
CA VAL A 280 13.43 28.72 9.76
C VAL A 280 14.30 28.55 11.02
N LYS A 281 15.02 29.60 11.46
CA LYS A 281 15.81 29.59 12.72
C LYS A 281 14.94 29.40 13.95
N GLY A 282 13.75 30.00 13.96
CA GLY A 282 12.78 29.93 15.05
C GLY A 282 12.00 28.60 15.11
N LEU A 283 12.10 27.75 14.06
CA LEU A 283 11.51 26.43 14.09
C LEU A 283 12.33 25.53 15.03
N ASN A 284 11.73 25.16 16.15
CA ASN A 284 12.33 24.18 17.06
C ASN A 284 12.07 22.76 16.55
N LEU A 285 12.96 21.82 16.83
CA LEU A 285 12.77 20.39 16.55
C LEU A 285 11.49 19.81 17.20
N SER A 286 10.98 20.44 18.26
CA SER A 286 9.70 20.12 18.88
C SER A 286 8.48 20.66 18.09
N ASP A 287 8.66 21.72 17.29
CA ASP A 287 7.62 22.25 16.40
C ASP A 287 7.47 21.41 15.14
N THR A 288 8.47 20.60 14.86
CA THR A 288 8.52 19.60 13.80
C THR A 288 8.35 18.19 14.36
N THR A 289 7.35 17.93 15.17
CA THR A 289 6.93 16.55 15.49
C THR A 289 6.48 15.77 14.23
N LEU A 290 6.65 16.39 13.06
CA LEU A 290 6.76 15.73 11.76
C LEU A 290 8.21 15.61 11.26
N ALA A 291 9.24 16.01 12.03
CA ALA A 291 10.61 16.08 11.53
C ALA A 291 11.68 15.71 12.57
N ASN A 292 11.63 14.54 13.09
CA ASN A 292 12.73 13.61 12.99
C ASN A 292 12.12 12.29 12.56
N PRO A 293 11.88 12.10 11.26
CA PRO A 293 11.46 10.81 10.81
C PRO A 293 12.56 9.86 11.27
N SER A 294 12.19 8.85 12.03
CA SER A 294 13.02 7.66 12.15
C SER A 294 13.61 7.43 10.76
N LYS A 295 14.94 7.25 10.67
CA LYS A 295 15.61 6.96 9.39
C LYS A 295 15.04 5.69 8.71
N VAL A 296 13.99 5.12 9.27
CA VAL A 296 13.37 3.88 8.86
C VAL A 296 11.87 4.09 8.66
N ARG A 297 11.35 3.54 7.58
CA ARG A 297 9.91 3.47 7.26
C ARG A 297 9.56 2.07 6.81
N ILE A 298 8.40 1.60 7.23
CA ILE A 298 7.85 0.31 6.80
C ILE A 298 6.71 0.59 5.83
N TYR A 299 6.87 0.15 4.59
CA TYR A 299 5.86 0.29 3.55
C TYR A 299 5.06 -0.99 3.42
N VAL A 300 3.75 -0.86 3.35
CA VAL A 300 2.79 -1.97 3.27
C VAL A 300 1.86 -1.75 2.09
N THR A 301 1.92 -2.62 1.09
CA THR A 301 1.02 -2.54 -0.05
C THR A 301 -0.32 -3.18 0.30
N ASN A 302 -1.41 -2.44 0.12
CA ASN A 302 -2.78 -2.90 0.35
C ASN A 302 -3.35 -3.46 -0.96
N SER A 303 -3.13 -4.74 -1.24
CA SER A 303 -3.29 -5.34 -2.57
C SER A 303 -4.73 -5.50 -3.05
N ALA A 304 -5.73 -5.29 -2.21
CA ALA A 304 -7.14 -5.16 -2.61
C ALA A 304 -7.63 -3.70 -2.51
N GLY A 305 -6.75 -2.80 -2.08
CA GLY A 305 -6.96 -1.36 -2.02
C GLY A 305 -6.31 -0.64 -3.19
N ASN A 306 -6.20 0.67 -3.05
CA ASN A 306 -5.58 1.56 -4.01
C ASN A 306 -4.46 2.39 -3.37
N ASN A 307 -3.88 1.89 -2.30
CA ASN A 307 -2.93 2.64 -1.50
C ASN A 307 -1.82 1.78 -0.89
N VAL A 308 -0.82 2.46 -0.40
CA VAL A 308 0.31 1.91 0.34
C VAL A 308 0.43 2.66 1.66
N ASP A 309 0.38 1.95 2.77
CA ASP A 309 0.58 2.53 4.08
C ASP A 309 2.07 2.61 4.43
N VAL A 310 2.45 3.70 5.07
CA VAL A 310 3.82 3.96 5.55
C VAL A 310 3.78 4.04 7.07
N ILE A 311 4.45 3.11 7.73
CA ILE A 311 4.48 2.99 9.18
C ILE A 311 5.83 3.52 9.70
N ASP A 312 5.78 4.27 10.78
CA ASP A 312 6.97 4.66 11.55
C ASP A 312 7.26 3.62 12.64
N PRO A 313 8.37 2.88 12.57
CA PRO A 313 8.71 1.87 13.56
C PRO A 313 9.04 2.44 14.94
N ALA A 314 9.39 3.72 15.07
CA ALA A 314 9.60 4.34 16.36
C ALA A 314 8.31 4.50 17.18
N THR A 315 7.17 4.65 16.48
CA THR A 315 5.86 4.87 17.10
C THR A 315 4.88 3.71 16.87
N ASN A 316 5.19 2.82 15.94
CA ASN A 316 4.28 1.77 15.42
C ASN A 316 2.93 2.35 14.95
N LYS A 317 2.98 3.48 14.25
CA LYS A 317 1.80 4.13 13.68
C LYS A 317 1.97 4.37 12.19
N THR A 318 0.88 4.27 11.46
CA THR A 318 0.81 4.75 10.07
C THR A 318 0.96 6.28 10.09
N VAL A 319 1.98 6.77 9.41
CA VAL A 319 2.33 8.20 9.33
C VAL A 319 2.00 8.81 7.97
N GLN A 320 1.79 7.96 6.97
CA GLN A 320 1.42 8.39 5.62
C GLN A 320 0.65 7.27 4.92
N THR A 321 -0.26 7.63 4.04
CA THR A 321 -0.88 6.72 3.08
C THR A 321 -0.68 7.29 1.67
N ILE A 322 -0.16 6.48 0.76
CA ILE A 322 0.07 6.83 -0.65
C ILE A 322 -1.09 6.27 -1.44
N ASP A 323 -1.94 7.16 -1.96
CA ASP A 323 -3.13 6.82 -2.70
C ASP A 323 -2.89 6.79 -4.23
N GLY A 324 -3.84 6.21 -4.97
CA GLY A 324 -3.85 6.25 -6.44
C GLY A 324 -3.02 5.17 -7.13
N ILE A 325 -2.56 4.15 -6.40
CA ILE A 325 -1.86 2.98 -6.96
C ILE A 325 -2.81 1.78 -6.89
N GLU A 326 -3.25 1.30 -8.04
CA GLU A 326 -4.23 0.22 -8.11
C GLU A 326 -3.60 -1.15 -7.90
N LEU A 327 -4.21 -1.96 -7.03
CA LEU A 327 -3.72 -3.29 -6.70
C LEU A 327 -2.18 -3.28 -6.51
N PRO A 328 -1.64 -2.43 -5.59
CA PRO A 328 -0.21 -2.35 -5.37
C PRO A 328 0.27 -3.72 -4.85
N HIS A 329 1.33 -4.25 -5.46
CA HIS A 329 1.81 -5.57 -5.07
C HIS A 329 3.23 -5.53 -4.50
N GLY A 330 4.26 -5.30 -5.31
CA GLY A 330 5.63 -5.20 -4.85
C GLY A 330 6.02 -3.76 -4.49
N VAL A 331 6.98 -3.59 -3.56
CA VAL A 331 7.53 -2.29 -3.19
C VAL A 331 9.02 -2.40 -2.90
N VAL A 332 9.84 -1.56 -3.54
CA VAL A 332 11.29 -1.40 -3.27
C VAL A 332 11.70 0.07 -3.35
N PHE A 333 12.92 0.37 -2.94
CA PHE A 333 13.40 1.74 -2.76
C PHE A 333 14.73 1.96 -3.45
N SER A 334 14.97 3.18 -3.94
CA SER A 334 16.31 3.60 -4.31
C SER A 334 17.23 3.60 -3.06
N PRO A 335 18.55 3.34 -3.23
CA PRO A 335 19.47 3.25 -2.09
C PRO A 335 19.55 4.52 -1.22
N ASP A 336 19.21 5.67 -1.80
CA ASP A 336 19.16 6.97 -1.12
C ASP A 336 17.79 7.27 -0.48
N GLY A 337 16.79 6.40 -0.69
CA GLY A 337 15.42 6.59 -0.22
C GLY A 337 14.63 7.68 -0.95
N SER A 338 15.19 8.29 -2.00
CA SER A 338 14.51 9.36 -2.75
C SER A 338 13.33 8.87 -3.59
N ARG A 339 13.35 7.60 -3.98
CA ARG A 339 12.30 6.99 -4.82
C ARG A 339 11.79 5.69 -4.25
N VAL A 340 10.50 5.49 -4.37
CA VAL A 340 9.79 4.24 -4.08
C VAL A 340 9.25 3.71 -5.39
N TYR A 341 9.52 2.45 -5.68
CA TYR A 341 9.04 1.75 -6.86
C TYR A 341 7.98 0.75 -6.45
N ILE A 342 6.80 0.81 -7.05
CA ILE A 342 5.65 -0.02 -6.68
C ILE A 342 5.08 -0.65 -7.94
N SER A 343 4.96 -1.98 -7.95
CA SER A 343 4.29 -2.66 -9.05
C SER A 343 2.77 -2.52 -8.92
N ASN A 344 2.14 -2.06 -9.98
CA ASN A 344 0.71 -1.89 -10.12
C ASN A 344 0.17 -3.01 -11.01
N GLU A 345 -0.43 -4.01 -10.36
CA GLU A 345 -0.88 -5.22 -11.06
C GLU A 345 -2.06 -4.94 -11.98
N SER A 346 -2.91 -3.96 -11.66
CA SER A 346 -4.11 -3.62 -12.42
C SER A 346 -3.81 -2.94 -13.75
N GLU A 347 -2.78 -2.09 -13.80
CA GLU A 347 -2.49 -1.25 -14.96
C GLU A 347 -1.27 -1.71 -15.78
N SER A 348 -0.60 -2.80 -15.36
CA SER A 348 0.66 -3.28 -15.96
C SER A 348 1.73 -2.19 -16.02
N ILE A 349 1.90 -1.46 -14.93
CA ILE A 349 2.87 -0.37 -14.80
C ILE A 349 3.72 -0.52 -13.55
N LEU A 350 4.85 0.20 -13.56
CA LEU A 350 5.63 0.49 -12.38
C LEU A 350 5.36 1.95 -11.98
N ASP A 351 4.70 2.16 -10.83
CA ASP A 351 4.57 3.48 -10.25
C ASP A 351 5.88 3.88 -9.56
N VAL A 352 6.39 5.05 -9.92
CA VAL A 352 7.56 5.66 -9.29
C VAL A 352 7.09 6.81 -8.42
N VAL A 353 7.36 6.70 -7.13
CA VAL A 353 6.85 7.60 -6.09
C VAL A 353 8.00 8.32 -5.43
N ASP A 354 7.82 9.59 -5.11
CA ASP A 354 8.75 10.38 -4.31
C ASP A 354 8.78 9.86 -2.86
N GLY A 355 9.97 9.46 -2.40
CA GLY A 355 10.13 8.81 -1.09
C GLY A 355 9.85 9.72 0.11
N SER A 356 9.87 11.04 -0.09
CA SER A 356 9.63 12.03 0.97
C SER A 356 8.16 12.47 1.04
N THR A 357 7.52 12.62 -0.13
CA THR A 357 6.16 13.18 -0.22
C THR A 357 5.09 12.14 -0.48
N GLY A 358 5.45 10.93 -0.93
CA GLY A 358 4.51 9.90 -1.36
C GLY A 358 3.79 10.21 -2.67
N ARG A 359 4.24 11.23 -3.41
CA ARG A 359 3.61 11.64 -4.67
C ARG A 359 4.10 10.75 -5.82
N ILE A 360 3.18 10.29 -6.67
CA ILE A 360 3.53 9.58 -7.90
C ILE A 360 4.25 10.55 -8.84
N LEU A 361 5.50 10.22 -9.20
CA LEU A 361 6.37 10.99 -10.09
C LEU A 361 6.20 10.56 -11.55
N GLU A 362 6.11 9.24 -11.76
CA GLU A 362 6.08 8.65 -13.10
C GLU A 362 5.33 7.32 -13.07
N LYS A 363 4.72 6.96 -14.19
CA LYS A 363 4.09 5.67 -14.45
C LYS A 363 4.79 5.01 -15.63
N VAL A 364 5.63 4.01 -15.34
CA VAL A 364 6.46 3.34 -16.35
C VAL A 364 5.72 2.13 -16.89
N PRO A 365 5.39 2.06 -18.20
CA PRO A 365 4.75 0.90 -18.81
C PRO A 365 5.63 -0.34 -18.74
N LEU A 366 5.05 -1.48 -18.40
CA LEU A 366 5.69 -2.79 -18.35
C LEU A 366 5.24 -3.67 -19.52
N GLY A 367 5.97 -4.75 -19.75
CA GLY A 367 5.68 -5.69 -20.83
C GLY A 367 4.49 -6.62 -20.58
N GLY A 368 3.93 -6.62 -19.36
CA GLY A 368 2.81 -7.46 -18.95
C GLY A 368 2.48 -7.26 -17.47
N HIS A 369 1.63 -8.12 -16.91
CA HIS A 369 1.18 -8.01 -15.51
C HIS A 369 2.35 -8.21 -14.53
N PRO A 370 2.71 -7.19 -13.75
CA PRO A 370 3.80 -7.30 -12.77
C PRO A 370 3.33 -8.03 -11.51
N ASN A 371 4.26 -8.66 -10.82
CA ASN A 371 4.04 -9.12 -9.46
C ASN A 371 5.07 -8.49 -8.51
N ASN A 372 6.15 -9.18 -8.19
CA ASN A 372 7.21 -8.63 -7.35
C ASN A 372 8.27 -7.92 -8.17
N LEU A 373 9.02 -7.06 -7.49
CA LEU A 373 10.16 -6.35 -8.05
C LEU A 373 11.31 -6.32 -7.05
N THR A 374 12.48 -6.04 -7.57
CA THR A 374 13.69 -5.82 -6.79
C THR A 374 14.53 -4.73 -7.45
N ILE A 375 15.51 -4.19 -6.72
CA ILE A 375 16.47 -3.22 -7.26
C ILE A 375 17.88 -3.76 -7.12
N THR A 376 18.75 -3.47 -8.08
CA THR A 376 20.17 -3.83 -7.99
C THR A 376 20.85 -3.07 -6.85
N LYS A 377 21.92 -3.64 -6.29
CA LYS A 377 22.63 -3.06 -5.14
C LYS A 377 23.20 -1.67 -5.41
N ASP A 378 23.54 -1.38 -6.66
CA ASP A 378 24.00 -0.07 -7.12
C ASP A 378 22.87 0.92 -7.36
N GLY A 379 21.62 0.48 -7.22
CA GLY A 379 20.43 1.29 -7.43
C GLY A 379 20.10 1.65 -8.88
N LYS A 380 20.85 1.13 -9.85
CA LYS A 380 20.72 1.56 -11.25
C LYS A 380 19.61 0.89 -12.04
N ARG A 381 19.19 -0.31 -11.63
CA ARG A 381 18.17 -1.09 -12.34
C ARG A 381 17.12 -1.61 -11.38
N VAL A 382 15.86 -1.41 -11.76
CA VAL A 382 14.71 -2.07 -11.13
C VAL A 382 14.33 -3.26 -12.00
N LEU A 383 14.25 -4.45 -11.41
CA LEU A 383 13.87 -5.68 -12.07
C LEU A 383 12.44 -6.01 -11.65
N VAL A 384 11.53 -6.08 -12.60
CA VAL A 384 10.10 -6.37 -12.34
C VAL A 384 9.76 -7.74 -12.89
N GLY A 385 9.26 -8.62 -12.03
CA GLY A 385 8.80 -9.96 -12.42
C GLY A 385 7.46 -9.90 -13.13
N ILE A 386 7.41 -10.40 -14.37
CA ILE A 386 6.21 -10.40 -15.21
C ILE A 386 5.55 -11.79 -15.22
N ARG A 387 4.24 -11.82 -14.92
CA ARG A 387 3.42 -13.04 -14.74
C ARG A 387 2.75 -13.54 -16.02
N GLU A 388 3.30 -13.26 -17.18
CA GLU A 388 2.80 -13.83 -18.42
C GLU A 388 3.29 -15.28 -18.62
N ASN A 389 2.61 -16.04 -19.46
CA ASN A 389 2.87 -17.48 -19.64
C ASN A 389 4.34 -17.82 -19.97
N SER A 390 5.02 -17.00 -20.73
CA SER A 390 6.45 -17.15 -21.05
C SER A 390 7.39 -16.68 -19.96
N GLY A 391 6.95 -15.79 -19.04
CA GLY A 391 7.72 -15.25 -17.92
C GLY A 391 9.00 -14.52 -18.30
N TRP A 392 9.19 -13.34 -17.74
CA TRP A 392 10.45 -12.58 -17.90
C TRP A 392 10.62 -11.55 -16.79
N LEU A 393 11.81 -10.98 -16.69
CA LEU A 393 12.10 -9.82 -15.87
C LEU A 393 12.19 -8.58 -16.77
N ASP A 394 11.32 -7.59 -16.58
CA ASP A 394 11.52 -6.28 -17.17
C ASP A 394 12.58 -5.52 -16.39
N VAL A 395 13.56 -4.97 -17.10
CA VAL A 395 14.66 -4.18 -16.57
C VAL A 395 14.36 -2.71 -16.82
N ILE A 396 14.22 -1.96 -15.75
CA ILE A 396 13.96 -0.51 -15.80
C ILE A 396 15.23 0.22 -15.34
N ASP A 397 15.75 1.11 -16.16
CA ASP A 397 16.83 2.02 -15.79
C ASP A 397 16.30 3.07 -14.80
N SER A 398 16.89 3.13 -13.62
CA SER A 398 16.38 3.99 -12.53
C SER A 398 16.60 5.48 -12.77
N ALA A 399 17.55 5.87 -13.63
CA ALA A 399 17.83 7.26 -13.92
C ALA A 399 16.88 7.80 -14.98
N THR A 400 16.65 7.03 -16.05
CA THR A 400 15.80 7.44 -17.18
C THR A 400 14.34 7.04 -17.02
N LEU A 401 14.04 6.12 -16.09
CA LEU A 401 12.72 5.52 -15.87
C LEU A 401 12.15 4.85 -17.12
N LYS A 402 13.02 4.23 -17.92
CA LYS A 402 12.62 3.52 -19.14
C LYS A 402 12.94 2.05 -19.05
N LYS A 403 12.06 1.23 -19.60
CA LYS A 403 12.34 -0.18 -19.81
C LYS A 403 13.45 -0.31 -20.86
N THR A 404 14.54 -0.97 -20.49
CA THR A 404 15.70 -1.18 -21.34
C THR A 404 15.72 -2.55 -21.96
N ARG A 405 15.19 -3.56 -21.23
CA ARG A 405 15.23 -4.96 -21.66
C ARG A 405 14.17 -5.79 -20.97
N SER A 406 13.85 -6.95 -21.55
CA SER A 406 13.14 -8.04 -20.90
C SER A 406 14.05 -9.28 -20.91
N ILE A 407 14.33 -9.87 -19.75
CA ILE A 407 15.18 -11.05 -19.58
C ILE A 407 14.27 -12.27 -19.45
N PRO A 408 14.27 -13.20 -20.42
CA PRO A 408 13.46 -14.42 -20.34
C PRO A 408 13.87 -15.29 -19.13
N VAL A 409 12.88 -15.86 -18.45
CA VAL A 409 13.07 -16.84 -17.38
C VAL A 409 12.10 -18.01 -17.55
N SER A 410 12.26 -19.06 -16.76
CA SER A 410 11.41 -20.24 -16.87
C SER A 410 10.06 -20.03 -16.17
N GLY A 411 9.02 -19.68 -16.95
CA GLY A 411 7.64 -19.56 -16.52
C GLY A 411 7.26 -18.23 -15.87
N PRO A 412 5.95 -18.01 -15.63
CA PRO A 412 5.40 -16.77 -15.04
C PRO A 412 6.07 -16.40 -13.73
N VAL A 413 6.60 -15.17 -13.63
CA VAL A 413 7.36 -14.75 -12.46
C VAL A 413 6.43 -14.31 -11.34
N HIS A 414 6.52 -14.99 -10.20
CA HIS A 414 5.81 -14.58 -8.98
C HIS A 414 6.68 -13.75 -8.04
N ASN A 415 7.96 -14.07 -7.92
CA ASN A 415 8.90 -13.34 -7.06
C ASN A 415 10.25 -13.16 -7.76
N VAL A 416 10.91 -12.04 -7.48
CA VAL A 416 12.29 -11.79 -7.88
C VAL A 416 13.05 -11.09 -6.75
N TYR A 417 14.30 -11.51 -6.52
CA TYR A 417 15.19 -10.96 -5.49
C TYR A 417 16.61 -10.89 -6.02
N VAL A 418 17.34 -9.85 -5.62
CA VAL A 418 18.79 -9.76 -5.86
C VAL A 418 19.53 -10.49 -4.74
N THR A 419 20.55 -11.26 -5.10
CA THR A 419 21.40 -11.99 -4.15
C THR A 419 22.16 -11.04 -3.20
N PRO A 420 22.59 -11.53 -2.02
CA PRO A 420 23.32 -10.72 -1.04
C PRO A 420 24.57 -10.03 -1.60
N ASP A 421 25.30 -10.64 -2.52
CA ASP A 421 26.48 -10.08 -3.18
C ASP A 421 26.12 -9.15 -4.38
N GLY A 422 24.86 -9.09 -4.76
CA GLY A 422 24.40 -8.25 -5.88
C GLY A 422 24.73 -8.78 -7.28
N LYS A 423 25.23 -10.01 -7.40
CA LYS A 423 25.65 -10.55 -8.71
C LYS A 423 24.52 -11.17 -9.50
N TYR A 424 23.53 -11.73 -8.82
CA TYR A 424 22.44 -12.45 -9.46
C TYR A 424 21.08 -11.91 -9.04
N ALA A 425 20.09 -12.13 -9.90
CA ALA A 425 18.67 -12.07 -9.55
C ALA A 425 18.10 -13.49 -9.57
N VAL A 426 17.26 -13.82 -8.60
CA VAL A 426 16.59 -15.12 -8.51
C VAL A 426 15.10 -14.91 -8.69
N ALA A 427 14.55 -15.46 -9.76
CA ALA A 427 13.13 -15.41 -10.09
C ALA A 427 12.48 -16.74 -9.71
N GLY A 428 11.34 -16.68 -9.01
CA GLY A 428 10.54 -17.86 -8.66
C GLY A 428 9.22 -17.90 -9.43
N SER A 429 8.86 -19.08 -9.94
CA SER A 429 7.59 -19.33 -10.62
C SER A 429 6.72 -20.31 -9.84
N ILE A 430 5.44 -19.96 -9.67
CA ILE A 430 4.44 -20.87 -9.08
C ILE A 430 4.07 -21.95 -10.10
N ASP A 431 3.77 -21.53 -11.32
CA ASP A 431 3.22 -22.42 -12.35
C ASP A 431 4.27 -23.35 -12.93
N ALA A 432 5.48 -22.83 -13.18
CA ALA A 432 6.61 -23.65 -13.63
C ALA A 432 7.32 -24.41 -12.51
N LYS A 433 6.94 -24.19 -11.23
CA LYS A 433 7.46 -24.90 -10.05
C LYS A 433 8.97 -24.84 -9.87
N ASN A 434 9.59 -23.79 -10.39
CA ASN A 434 11.04 -23.64 -10.39
C ASN A 434 11.50 -22.28 -9.89
N LEU A 435 12.78 -22.18 -9.62
CA LEU A 435 13.49 -20.91 -9.56
C LEU A 435 14.48 -20.82 -10.73
N THR A 436 14.70 -19.61 -11.24
CA THR A 436 15.66 -19.29 -12.30
C THR A 436 16.62 -18.25 -11.79
N VAL A 437 17.92 -18.49 -11.92
CA VAL A 437 18.97 -17.53 -11.56
C VAL A 437 19.48 -16.82 -12.79
N VAL A 438 19.47 -15.49 -12.73
CA VAL A 438 19.90 -14.58 -13.78
C VAL A 438 21.18 -13.89 -13.32
N ASP A 439 22.22 -13.95 -14.13
CA ASP A 439 23.45 -13.19 -13.93
C ASP A 439 23.19 -11.72 -14.32
N LEU A 440 23.42 -10.80 -13.40
CA LEU A 440 23.12 -9.37 -13.59
C LEU A 440 24.15 -8.61 -14.44
N GLN A 441 25.32 -9.20 -14.69
CA GLN A 441 26.33 -8.62 -15.57
C GLN A 441 26.02 -8.96 -17.04
N SER A 442 25.73 -10.21 -17.34
CA SER A 442 25.38 -10.65 -18.70
C SER A 442 23.89 -10.44 -19.03
N GLU A 443 23.05 -10.24 -18.01
CA GLU A 443 21.59 -10.18 -18.09
C GLU A 443 20.99 -11.42 -18.79
N GLN A 444 21.48 -12.60 -18.39
CA GLN A 444 21.03 -13.90 -18.92
C GLN A 444 20.73 -14.87 -17.78
N ALA A 445 19.72 -15.73 -17.99
CA ALA A 445 19.49 -16.88 -17.12
C ALA A 445 20.67 -17.85 -17.21
N VAL A 446 21.27 -18.18 -16.08
CA VAL A 446 22.47 -19.04 -16.01
C VAL A 446 22.17 -20.46 -15.53
N TRP A 447 21.15 -20.64 -14.68
CA TRP A 447 20.64 -21.95 -14.28
C TRP A 447 19.21 -21.86 -13.73
N SER A 448 18.52 -22.99 -13.71
CA SER A 448 17.19 -23.15 -13.12
C SER A 448 17.12 -24.44 -12.30
N LEU A 449 16.28 -24.46 -11.28
CA LEU A 449 16.06 -25.62 -10.43
C LEU A 449 14.56 -25.88 -10.28
N ASP A 450 14.12 -27.09 -10.66
CA ASP A 450 12.77 -27.58 -10.43
C ASP A 450 12.62 -28.01 -8.95
N LEU A 451 11.72 -27.34 -8.21
CA LEU A 451 11.37 -27.66 -6.83
C LEU A 451 10.08 -28.49 -6.72
N ARG A 452 9.50 -28.92 -7.84
CA ARG A 452 8.29 -29.75 -7.93
C ARG A 452 7.04 -29.16 -7.24
N SER A 453 7.16 -27.95 -6.73
CA SER A 453 6.09 -27.17 -6.08
C SER A 453 6.25 -25.71 -6.48
N GLY A 454 5.13 -24.98 -6.57
CA GLY A 454 5.17 -23.57 -6.95
C GLY A 454 6.04 -22.76 -5.99
N VAL A 455 7.04 -22.06 -6.56
CA VAL A 455 8.00 -21.27 -5.78
C VAL A 455 7.39 -19.92 -5.40
N ARG A 456 7.40 -19.66 -4.10
CA ARG A 456 6.82 -18.48 -3.47
C ARG A 456 7.94 -17.58 -2.91
N PRO A 457 7.74 -16.69 -1.92
CA PRO A 457 8.84 -15.87 -1.40
C PRO A 457 10.10 -16.67 -1.05
N MET A 458 11.23 -16.01 -1.22
CA MET A 458 12.54 -16.58 -0.96
C MET A 458 13.35 -15.67 -0.04
N ALA A 459 14.23 -16.28 0.76
CA ALA A 459 15.22 -15.57 1.58
C ALA A 459 16.61 -16.18 1.33
N PHE A 460 17.65 -15.41 1.63
CA PHE A 460 19.02 -15.77 1.29
C PHE A 460 19.92 -15.73 2.53
N GLU A 461 20.63 -16.83 2.79
CA GLU A 461 21.74 -16.86 3.72
C GLU A 461 23.03 -16.52 2.98
N ALA A 462 23.79 -15.58 3.54
CA ALA A 462 25.06 -15.18 2.98
C ALA A 462 26.24 -15.91 3.64
N ASN A 463 27.30 -16.15 2.87
CA ASN A 463 28.62 -16.48 3.37
C ASN A 463 29.28 -15.21 3.99
N PRO A 464 30.36 -15.35 4.76
CA PRO A 464 31.10 -14.21 5.32
C PRO A 464 31.64 -13.23 4.26
N ASP A 465 31.86 -13.68 3.03
CA ASP A 465 32.30 -12.85 1.90
C ASP A 465 31.13 -12.16 1.17
N GLY A 466 29.91 -12.32 1.66
CA GLY A 466 28.70 -11.77 1.08
C GLY A 466 28.07 -12.61 -0.05
N SER A 467 28.74 -13.63 -0.55
CA SER A 467 28.17 -14.53 -1.56
C SER A 467 26.97 -15.32 -1.01
N THR A 468 26.10 -15.77 -1.89
CA THR A 468 24.92 -16.57 -1.51
C THR A 468 25.36 -17.98 -1.11
N LYS A 469 24.98 -18.39 0.10
CA LYS A 469 25.22 -19.75 0.61
C LYS A 469 24.02 -20.66 0.33
N ARG A 470 22.85 -20.27 0.83
CA ARG A 470 21.60 -21.04 0.65
C ARG A 470 20.45 -20.11 0.26
N ILE A 471 19.51 -20.67 -0.48
CA ILE A 471 18.20 -20.07 -0.70
C ILE A 471 17.18 -20.85 0.13
N PHE A 472 16.34 -20.14 0.88
CA PHE A 472 15.18 -20.69 1.55
C PHE A 472 13.96 -20.29 0.75
N ALA A 473 13.23 -21.26 0.19
CA ALA A 473 12.10 -21.01 -0.69
C ALA A 473 10.80 -21.56 -0.10
N GLN A 474 9.81 -20.68 0.05
CA GLN A 474 8.45 -21.08 0.37
C GLN A 474 7.82 -21.81 -0.81
N LEU A 475 6.97 -22.80 -0.54
CA LEU A 475 6.39 -23.67 -1.55
C LEU A 475 4.86 -23.70 -1.47
N SER A 476 4.21 -23.70 -2.63
CA SER A 476 2.76 -23.87 -2.70
C SER A 476 2.34 -25.25 -2.18
N GLY A 477 1.29 -25.28 -1.36
CA GLY A 477 0.73 -26.51 -0.79
C GLY A 477 1.59 -27.18 0.29
N PHE A 478 2.69 -26.53 0.75
CA PHE A 478 3.58 -27.06 1.77
C PHE A 478 3.76 -26.06 2.92
N ASN A 479 3.38 -26.45 4.13
CA ASN A 479 3.63 -25.65 5.33
C ASN A 479 5.08 -25.80 5.77
N GLY A 480 5.97 -25.03 5.14
CA GLY A 480 7.39 -25.16 5.32
C GLY A 480 8.18 -24.50 4.19
N PHE A 481 9.43 -24.86 4.05
CA PHE A 481 10.32 -24.29 3.05
C PHE A 481 11.35 -25.30 2.54
N ALA A 482 11.77 -25.11 1.28
CA ALA A 482 12.91 -25.82 0.70
C ALA A 482 14.21 -25.09 1.03
N VAL A 483 15.27 -25.84 1.21
CA VAL A 483 16.65 -25.38 1.39
C VAL A 483 17.45 -25.73 0.14
N VAL A 484 17.92 -24.72 -0.57
CA VAL A 484 18.70 -24.89 -1.81
C VAL A 484 20.15 -24.50 -1.54
N ASP A 485 21.09 -25.40 -1.81
CA ASP A 485 22.52 -25.08 -1.85
C ASP A 485 22.80 -24.30 -3.14
N PHE A 486 23.17 -23.04 -2.99
CA PHE A 486 23.32 -22.13 -4.14
C PHE A 486 24.48 -22.54 -5.05
N ALA A 487 25.60 -22.99 -4.47
CA ALA A 487 26.79 -23.36 -5.25
C ALA A 487 26.65 -24.70 -5.98
N LYS A 488 25.84 -25.62 -5.43
CA LYS A 488 25.59 -26.92 -6.04
C LYS A 488 24.38 -26.95 -6.95
N HIS A 489 23.54 -25.92 -6.93
CA HIS A 489 22.30 -25.83 -7.69
C HIS A 489 21.29 -26.97 -7.38
N ILE A 490 21.19 -27.40 -6.11
CA ILE A 490 20.31 -28.49 -5.70
C ILE A 490 19.49 -28.14 -4.46
N GLU A 491 18.30 -28.72 -4.36
CA GLU A 491 17.54 -28.78 -3.09
C GLU A 491 18.24 -29.83 -2.18
N VAL A 492 18.69 -29.41 -1.01
CA VAL A 492 19.39 -30.29 -0.05
C VAL A 492 18.47 -30.76 1.08
N GLU A 493 17.42 -30.02 1.36
CA GLU A 493 16.49 -30.34 2.44
C GLU A 493 15.14 -29.63 2.22
N ARG A 494 14.08 -30.17 2.82
CA ARG A 494 12.76 -29.56 2.89
C ARG A 494 12.24 -29.66 4.31
N ILE A 495 12.06 -28.52 4.97
CA ILE A 495 11.68 -28.43 6.37
C ILE A 495 10.20 -28.12 6.49
N LYS A 496 9.44 -29.01 7.14
CA LYS A 496 8.04 -28.79 7.51
C LYS A 496 7.98 -27.98 8.81
N LEU A 497 7.14 -26.95 8.85
CA LEU A 497 6.84 -26.23 10.08
C LEU A 497 5.99 -27.11 11.02
N PRO A 498 6.12 -26.93 12.34
CA PRO A 498 5.29 -27.63 13.30
C PRO A 498 3.79 -27.36 13.06
N ASP A 499 3.00 -28.40 13.14
CA ASP A 499 1.56 -28.28 13.19
C ASP A 499 1.16 -27.76 14.59
N LYS A 500 0.40 -26.67 14.65
CA LYS A 500 -0.07 -26.12 15.92
C LYS A 500 -1.37 -26.81 16.34
N PRO A 501 -1.44 -27.48 17.51
CA PRO A 501 -2.68 -28.00 18.06
C PRO A 501 -3.67 -26.83 18.27
N GLY A 502 -4.88 -26.96 17.72
CA GLY A 502 -5.91 -25.92 17.82
C GLY A 502 -5.67 -24.66 16.99
N GLY A 503 -4.65 -24.66 16.10
CA GLY A 503 -4.50 -23.61 15.11
C GLY A 503 -5.75 -23.52 14.23
N TYR A 504 -6.37 -22.35 14.21
CA TYR A 504 -7.44 -22.09 13.27
C TYR A 504 -6.79 -21.87 11.90
N GLY A 505 -6.56 -22.99 11.18
CA GLY A 505 -6.13 -22.90 9.81
C GLY A 505 -7.12 -22.06 9.04
N VAL A 506 -6.64 -21.06 8.31
CA VAL A 506 -7.42 -20.51 7.20
C VAL A 506 -7.74 -21.71 6.35
N ALA A 507 -9.03 -21.94 6.08
CA ALA A 507 -9.48 -23.03 5.23
C ALA A 507 -8.55 -23.08 4.03
N GLU A 508 -7.95 -24.27 3.77
CA GLU A 508 -6.93 -24.52 2.75
C GLU A 508 -7.23 -23.92 1.37
N GLY A 509 -8.48 -23.52 1.13
CA GLY A 509 -8.96 -22.94 -0.12
C GLY A 509 -8.72 -21.45 -0.34
N ARG A 510 -8.30 -20.66 0.66
CA ARG A 510 -8.24 -19.20 0.48
C ARG A 510 -6.94 -18.68 -0.11
N THR A 511 -5.80 -19.32 0.10
CA THR A 511 -4.51 -18.85 -0.43
C THR A 511 -3.71 -19.92 -1.16
N GLY A 512 -4.05 -21.20 -1.08
CA GLY A 512 -3.21 -22.29 -1.58
C GLY A 512 -1.79 -22.30 -0.97
N THR A 513 -1.58 -21.54 0.13
CA THR A 513 -0.28 -21.25 0.71
C THR A 513 -0.35 -21.36 2.22
N PRO A 514 -0.04 -22.53 2.78
CA PRO A 514 -0.08 -22.72 4.25
C PRO A 514 1.04 -21.99 4.99
N SER A 515 2.11 -21.60 4.33
CA SER A 515 3.12 -20.65 4.81
C SER A 515 3.54 -19.70 3.67
N HIS A 516 3.94 -18.46 3.97
CA HIS A 516 4.18 -17.47 2.92
C HIS A 516 5.42 -16.59 3.16
N GLY A 517 5.40 -15.65 4.12
CA GLY A 517 6.52 -14.76 4.38
C GLY A 517 7.75 -15.51 4.89
N ILE A 518 8.93 -15.20 4.35
CA ILE A 518 10.19 -15.77 4.79
C ILE A 518 11.28 -14.70 4.70
N GLY A 519 12.17 -14.64 5.71
CA GLY A 519 13.26 -13.65 5.73
C GLY A 519 14.38 -14.08 6.67
N VAL A 520 15.62 -13.86 6.24
CA VAL A 520 16.80 -13.94 7.08
C VAL A 520 16.98 -12.61 7.82
N ALA A 521 17.19 -12.67 9.12
CA ALA A 521 17.44 -11.46 9.92
C ALA A 521 18.72 -10.74 9.45
N PRO A 522 18.81 -9.40 9.60
CA PRO A 522 19.95 -8.61 9.11
C PRO A 522 21.31 -9.06 9.62
N ASP A 523 21.36 -9.69 10.80
CA ASP A 523 22.59 -10.24 11.41
C ASP A 523 22.98 -11.61 10.86
N ASN A 524 22.20 -12.18 9.93
CA ASN A 524 22.38 -13.50 9.32
C ASN A 524 22.39 -14.67 10.32
N LYS A 525 21.77 -14.51 11.52
CA LYS A 525 21.77 -15.53 12.57
C LYS A 525 20.44 -16.26 12.73
N SER A 526 19.37 -15.76 12.17
CA SER A 526 18.07 -16.40 12.25
C SER A 526 17.24 -16.25 10.97
N LEU A 527 16.42 -17.26 10.72
CA LEU A 527 15.44 -17.32 9.63
C LEU A 527 14.05 -17.27 10.24
N TRP A 528 13.19 -16.41 9.72
CA TRP A 528 11.81 -16.23 10.19
C TRP A 528 10.82 -16.58 9.10
N ILE A 529 9.75 -17.29 9.48
CA ILE A 529 8.76 -17.82 8.54
C ILE A 529 7.35 -17.55 9.06
N ALA A 530 6.52 -16.88 8.26
CA ALA A 530 5.11 -16.69 8.53
C ALA A 530 4.31 -17.92 8.06
N SER A 531 3.52 -18.52 8.95
CA SER A 531 2.61 -19.62 8.65
C SER A 531 1.16 -19.18 8.79
N THR A 532 0.43 -19.19 7.70
CA THR A 532 -1.02 -18.95 7.69
C THR A 532 -1.77 -20.10 8.34
N ALA A 533 -1.29 -21.34 8.12
CA ALA A 533 -1.87 -22.55 8.70
C ALA A 533 -1.77 -22.58 10.24
N ALA A 534 -0.66 -22.11 10.79
CA ALA A 534 -0.46 -22.06 12.24
C ALA A 534 -0.89 -20.72 12.87
N ASN A 535 -1.22 -19.71 12.06
CA ASN A 535 -1.44 -18.33 12.52
C ASN A 535 -0.29 -17.83 13.42
N ALA A 536 0.94 -18.06 13.00
CA ALA A 536 2.14 -17.81 13.78
C ALA A 536 3.34 -17.48 12.90
N VAL A 537 4.38 -16.92 13.51
CA VAL A 537 5.69 -16.72 12.89
C VAL A 537 6.72 -17.55 13.63
N PHE A 538 7.45 -18.39 12.91
CA PHE A 538 8.48 -19.29 13.45
C PHE A 538 9.87 -18.70 13.28
N GLN A 539 10.74 -18.94 14.27
CA GLN A 539 12.16 -18.54 14.24
C GLN A 539 13.04 -19.78 14.24
N TYR A 540 13.96 -19.84 13.29
CA TYR A 540 15.00 -20.86 13.19
C TYR A 540 16.38 -20.24 13.34
N GLU A 541 17.29 -20.96 14.00
CA GLU A 541 18.70 -20.58 14.10
C GLU A 541 19.42 -20.79 12.76
N LEU A 542 20.33 -19.93 12.41
CA LEU A 542 21.27 -20.13 11.30
C LEU A 542 22.70 -20.31 11.84
N PRO A 543 23.50 -21.22 11.25
CA PRO A 543 23.17 -22.05 10.07
C PRO A 543 22.50 -23.39 10.37
N SER A 544 22.25 -23.73 11.64
CA SER A 544 21.83 -25.05 12.10
C SER A 544 20.42 -25.45 11.67
N LEU A 545 19.56 -24.49 11.33
CA LEU A 545 18.12 -24.65 11.07
C LEU A 545 17.35 -25.29 12.24
N LYS A 546 17.88 -25.14 13.48
CA LYS A 546 17.18 -25.54 14.70
C LYS A 546 16.03 -24.57 14.98
N LEU A 547 14.83 -25.11 15.23
CA LEU A 547 13.69 -24.31 15.67
C LEU A 547 13.97 -23.69 17.04
N LEU A 548 13.92 -22.35 17.13
CA LEU A 548 14.10 -21.58 18.37
C LEU A 548 12.77 -21.29 19.09
N GLY A 549 11.67 -21.22 18.35
CA GLY A 549 10.35 -20.91 18.88
C GLY A 549 9.43 -20.29 17.85
N HIS A 550 8.30 -19.74 18.31
CA HIS A 550 7.33 -19.08 17.48
C HIS A 550 6.64 -17.93 18.23
N VAL A 551 5.98 -17.07 17.49
CA VAL A 551 5.10 -16.02 17.99
C VAL A 551 3.72 -16.25 17.42
N GLU A 552 2.71 -16.40 18.30
CA GLU A 552 1.33 -16.49 17.88
C GLU A 552 0.81 -15.11 17.46
N LEU A 553 0.00 -15.09 16.41
CA LEU A 553 -0.64 -13.88 15.93
C LEU A 553 -2.10 -13.80 16.40
N PRO A 554 -2.70 -12.61 16.46
CA PRO A 554 -4.07 -12.45 16.93
C PRO A 554 -5.07 -13.28 16.14
N HIS A 555 -6.13 -13.71 16.79
CA HIS A 555 -7.29 -14.31 16.14
C HIS A 555 -8.33 -13.24 15.88
N VAL A 556 -8.91 -13.27 14.70
CA VAL A 556 -10.05 -12.43 14.32
C VAL A 556 -11.33 -13.18 14.66
N TYR A 557 -12.24 -12.51 15.33
CA TYR A 557 -13.56 -13.04 15.68
C TYR A 557 -14.66 -12.22 14.97
N PRO A 558 -14.93 -12.48 13.68
CA PRO A 558 -16.04 -11.82 13.01
C PRO A 558 -17.36 -12.22 13.69
N GLN A 559 -18.24 -11.25 13.93
CA GLN A 559 -19.54 -11.54 14.55
C GLN A 559 -20.29 -12.62 13.76
N GLY A 560 -20.72 -13.70 14.44
CA GLY A 560 -21.48 -14.79 13.84
C GLY A 560 -20.70 -15.76 12.97
N GLN A 561 -19.37 -15.65 12.89
CA GLN A 561 -18.49 -16.55 12.11
C GLN A 561 -17.53 -17.32 13.03
N LYS A 562 -16.98 -18.41 12.51
CA LYS A 562 -15.88 -19.12 13.19
C LYS A 562 -14.65 -18.19 13.26
N PRO A 563 -13.88 -18.25 14.36
CA PRO A 563 -12.62 -17.53 14.45
C PRO A 563 -11.75 -17.81 13.23
N SER A 564 -11.15 -16.77 12.66
CA SER A 564 -10.16 -16.89 11.59
C SER A 564 -8.81 -16.37 12.08
N GLY A 565 -7.72 -16.84 11.49
CA GLY A 565 -6.40 -16.29 11.76
C GLY A 565 -6.19 -14.94 11.10
N SER A 566 -5.14 -14.24 11.50
CA SER A 566 -4.70 -12.98 10.90
C SER A 566 -4.25 -13.12 9.44
N VAL A 567 -4.03 -14.35 8.96
CA VAL A 567 -3.51 -14.65 7.61
C VAL A 567 -2.20 -13.90 7.35
N PRO A 568 -1.11 -14.25 8.07
CA PRO A 568 0.18 -13.59 7.88
C PRO A 568 0.74 -13.89 6.48
N GLU A 569 1.13 -12.83 5.78
CA GLU A 569 1.55 -12.90 4.38
C GLU A 569 3.06 -12.65 4.22
N TRP A 570 3.53 -11.42 4.36
CA TRP A 570 4.95 -11.05 4.19
C TRP A 570 5.56 -10.56 5.48
N ILE A 571 6.89 -10.58 5.50
CA ILE A 571 7.67 -10.10 6.64
C ILE A 571 8.79 -9.16 6.19
N THR A 572 9.15 -8.22 7.05
CA THR A 572 10.34 -7.39 6.92
C THR A 572 10.91 -7.04 8.29
N PHE A 573 12.20 -6.70 8.34
CA PHE A 573 12.87 -6.33 9.60
C PHE A 573 13.21 -4.86 9.64
N THR A 574 13.31 -4.31 10.83
CA THR A 574 14.11 -3.09 11.03
C THR A 574 15.57 -3.36 10.68
N PRO A 575 16.36 -2.35 10.25
CA PRO A 575 17.77 -2.55 9.85
C PRO A 575 18.67 -3.13 10.95
N ASP A 576 18.34 -2.89 12.21
CA ASP A 576 19.02 -3.44 13.39
C ASP A 576 18.55 -4.87 13.74
N GLY A 577 17.57 -5.40 13.02
CA GLY A 577 17.01 -6.73 13.23
C GLY A 577 16.18 -6.90 14.51
N LYS A 578 15.94 -5.84 15.29
CA LYS A 578 15.26 -5.95 16.60
C LYS A 578 13.75 -6.10 16.49
N VAL A 579 13.15 -5.59 15.42
CA VAL A 579 11.71 -5.70 15.21
C VAL A 579 11.44 -6.33 13.84
N LEU A 580 10.59 -7.34 13.85
CA LEU A 580 10.02 -7.97 12.66
C LEU A 580 8.59 -7.46 12.47
N TYR A 581 8.28 -6.99 11.26
CA TYR A 581 6.94 -6.61 10.86
C TYR A 581 6.33 -7.68 9.96
N VAL A 582 5.06 -8.02 10.22
CA VAL A 582 4.30 -9.06 9.51
C VAL A 582 3.00 -8.45 9.00
N SER A 583 2.76 -8.49 7.70
CA SER A 583 1.47 -8.08 7.14
C SER A 583 0.43 -9.17 7.32
N ASN A 584 -0.77 -8.80 7.77
CA ASN A 584 -1.87 -9.70 8.10
C ASN A 584 -3.08 -9.39 7.22
N SER A 585 -3.25 -10.17 6.14
CA SER A 585 -4.30 -9.89 5.15
C SER A 585 -5.71 -10.23 5.63
N GLY A 586 -5.83 -11.05 6.68
CA GLY A 586 -7.12 -11.49 7.23
C GLY A 586 -7.80 -10.48 8.14
N ASP A 587 -7.03 -9.62 8.80
CA ASP A 587 -7.53 -8.66 9.78
C ASP A 587 -7.14 -7.20 9.49
N ARG A 588 -6.58 -6.93 8.29
CA ARG A 588 -6.18 -5.59 7.86
C ARG A 588 -5.22 -4.94 8.86
N SER A 589 -4.21 -5.66 9.25
CA SER A 589 -3.24 -5.18 10.23
C SER A 589 -1.80 -5.52 9.84
N VAL A 590 -0.88 -4.93 10.57
CA VAL A 590 0.53 -5.29 10.60
C VAL A 590 0.92 -5.60 12.04
N SER A 591 1.49 -6.77 12.27
CA SER A 591 2.04 -7.14 13.57
C SER A 591 3.50 -6.73 13.65
N ALA A 592 3.89 -6.05 14.74
CA ALA A 592 5.28 -5.78 15.10
C ALA A 592 5.73 -6.74 16.20
N ILE A 593 6.86 -7.41 16.01
CA ILE A 593 7.37 -8.48 16.88
C ILE A 593 8.79 -8.13 17.32
N ASP A 594 9.04 -8.11 18.63
CA ASP A 594 10.40 -8.07 19.20
C ASP A 594 11.09 -9.41 18.91
N THR A 595 12.16 -9.38 18.13
CA THR A 595 12.84 -10.59 17.65
C THR A 595 13.65 -11.31 18.72
N GLU A 596 14.17 -10.60 19.72
CA GLU A 596 14.93 -11.17 20.82
C GLU A 596 13.99 -11.86 21.82
N LYS A 597 12.92 -11.17 22.23
CA LYS A 597 11.95 -11.69 23.19
C LYS A 597 10.94 -12.64 22.55
N ARG A 598 10.81 -12.64 21.23
CA ARG A 598 9.73 -13.35 20.50
C ARG A 598 8.35 -12.97 21.03
N GLN A 599 8.09 -11.69 21.09
CA GLN A 599 6.83 -11.16 21.63
C GLN A 599 6.20 -10.16 20.64
N LEU A 600 4.89 -10.24 20.50
CA LEU A 600 4.10 -9.23 19.83
C LEU A 600 4.14 -7.93 20.61
N VAL A 601 4.60 -6.84 19.99
CA VAL A 601 4.73 -5.52 20.65
C VAL A 601 3.70 -4.51 20.15
N ALA A 602 3.18 -4.67 18.95
CA ALA A 602 2.09 -3.84 18.44
C ALA A 602 1.28 -4.55 17.35
N ILE A 603 0.03 -4.12 17.20
CA ILE A 603 -0.85 -4.41 16.07
C ILE A 603 -1.24 -3.07 15.48
N ILE A 604 -0.92 -2.86 14.22
CA ILE A 604 -1.04 -1.59 13.52
C ILE A 604 -2.12 -1.75 12.45
N PRO A 605 -3.21 -0.96 12.48
CA PRO A 605 -4.21 -0.99 11.43
C PRO A 605 -3.61 -0.67 10.06
N ALA A 606 -4.03 -1.39 9.02
CA ALA A 606 -3.62 -1.21 7.65
C ALA A 606 -4.84 -1.21 6.71
N GLY A 607 -4.60 -0.91 5.43
CA GLY A 607 -5.66 -0.94 4.42
C GLY A 607 -6.13 -2.34 4.05
N GLU A 608 -6.77 -2.47 2.89
CA GLU A 608 -7.40 -3.73 2.46
C GLU A 608 -6.39 -4.74 1.91
N VAL A 609 -6.36 -5.93 2.53
CA VAL A 609 -5.47 -7.03 2.16
C VAL A 609 -4.02 -6.58 2.14
N PRO A 610 -3.45 -6.15 3.30
CA PRO A 610 -2.04 -5.83 3.39
C PRO A 610 -1.23 -7.08 3.04
N LYS A 611 -0.36 -6.93 2.05
CA LYS A 611 0.44 -8.02 1.50
C LYS A 611 1.91 -7.74 1.62
N ARG A 612 2.51 -7.21 0.55
CA ARG A 612 3.94 -6.92 0.57
C ARG A 612 4.26 -5.87 1.61
N ILE A 613 5.33 -6.16 2.34
CA ILE A 613 5.86 -5.27 3.35
C ILE A 613 7.37 -5.16 3.16
N ASN A 614 7.91 -3.96 3.19
CA ASN A 614 9.34 -3.75 3.02
C ASN A 614 9.82 -2.54 3.81
N THR A 615 11.10 -2.54 4.16
CA THR A 615 11.73 -1.51 5.00
C THR A 615 12.57 -0.56 4.17
N MET A 616 12.27 0.72 4.25
CA MET A 616 13.06 1.80 3.70
C MET A 616 13.92 2.44 4.77
N VAL A 617 15.19 2.68 4.46
CA VAL A 617 16.07 3.54 5.25
C VAL A 617 16.11 4.91 4.60
N VAL A 618 15.53 5.91 5.26
CA VAL A 618 15.58 7.31 4.80
C VAL A 618 16.94 7.87 5.21
N ARG A 619 17.71 8.35 4.26
CA ARG A 619 19.06 8.93 4.49
C ARG A 619 19.03 10.44 4.42
#